data_a575d922a846045bb37c64e3f67fe7b0
#
_entry.id   a575d922a846045bb37c64e3f67fe7b0
#
_cell.length_a   1.000
_cell.length_b   1.000
_cell.length_c   1.000
_cell.angle_alpha   90.00
_cell.angle_beta   90.00
_cell.angle_gamma   90.00
#
_symmetry.space_group_name_H-M   'P 1'
#
loop_
_entity.id
_entity.type
_entity.pdbx_description
1 polymer ?
#
loop_
_entity_poly.entity_id
_entity_poly.type
_entity_poly.pdbx_seq_one_letter_code
_entity_poly.pdbx_strand_id
1 'polypeptide(L)'
;MAFRDGCLLAVADAAEREAYDDDKDKAERVTNARRYWNAFSKRPAMTWQRIEEQLIPYLNKLGGKNKRDRYEKMIQDIKGKFTPEEFASDKALEPLYLLGFHHYTTEIFTSKKKEEN
;
A
#
# COMPACT_ATOMS: atom_id res chain seq x y z
N MET A 1 15.58 -0.65 3.73
CA MET A 1 14.82 0.34 2.96
C MET A 1 13.88 -0.29 1.95
N ALA A 2 14.39 -1.15 1.06
CA ALA A 2 13.54 -1.81 0.07
C ALA A 2 12.38 -2.61 0.67
N PHE A 3 12.61 -3.29 1.78
CA PHE A 3 11.55 -4.03 2.49
C PHE A 3 10.41 -3.10 2.91
N ARG A 4 10.74 -1.93 3.44
CA ARG A 4 9.73 -0.95 3.88
C ARG A 4 8.95 -0.37 2.71
N ASP A 5 9.61 -0.15 1.57
CA ASP A 5 8.95 0.28 0.34
C ASP A 5 7.91 -0.75 -0.11
N GLY A 6 8.26 -2.03 -0.02
CA GLY A 6 7.32 -3.11 -0.31
C GLY A 6 6.12 -3.10 0.63
N CYS A 7 6.34 -2.79 1.91
CA CYS A 7 5.25 -2.68 2.89
C CYS A 7 4.29 -1.54 2.53
N LEU A 8 4.82 -0.37 2.12
CA LEU A 8 3.96 0.74 1.67
C LEU A 8 3.08 0.33 0.49
N LEU A 9 3.68 -0.34 -0.47
CA LEU A 9 2.96 -0.81 -1.66
C LEU A 9 1.86 -1.79 -1.28
N ALA A 10 2.12 -2.67 -0.31
CA ALA A 10 1.14 -3.65 0.18
C ALA A 10 -0.06 -2.97 0.81
N VAL A 11 0.15 -1.92 1.61
CA VAL A 11 -0.95 -1.18 2.23
C VAL A 11 -1.81 -0.51 1.18
N ALA A 12 -1.19 0.15 0.20
CA ALA A 12 -1.92 0.80 -0.90
C ALA A 12 -2.74 -0.21 -1.70
N ASP A 13 -2.17 -1.37 -2.00
CA ASP A 13 -2.88 -2.44 -2.71
C ASP A 13 -4.09 -2.93 -1.92
N ALA A 14 -3.90 -3.20 -0.63
CA ALA A 14 -4.97 -3.71 0.23
C ALA A 14 -6.11 -2.70 0.40
N ALA A 15 -5.78 -1.43 0.59
CA ALA A 15 -6.78 -0.38 0.77
C ALA A 15 -7.63 -0.20 -0.49
N GLU A 16 -7.00 -0.19 -1.65
CA GLU A 16 -7.72 -0.04 -2.92
C GLU A 16 -8.61 -1.25 -3.19
N ARG A 17 -8.12 -2.46 -2.91
CA ARG A 17 -8.92 -3.68 -3.07
C ARG A 17 -10.14 -3.67 -2.15
N GLU A 18 -9.99 -3.24 -0.92
CA GLU A 18 -11.11 -3.17 0.01
C GLU A 18 -12.17 -2.17 -0.46
N ALA A 19 -11.74 -1.08 -1.10
CA ALA A 19 -12.66 -0.11 -1.69
C ALA A 19 -13.47 -0.68 -2.85
N TYR A 20 -13.00 -1.75 -3.47
CA TYR A 20 -13.71 -2.44 -4.56
C TYR A 20 -14.60 -3.59 -4.08
N ASP A 21 -14.70 -3.84 -2.78
CA ASP A 21 -15.39 -5.03 -2.26
C ASP A 21 -16.84 -5.18 -2.74
N ASP A 22 -17.53 -4.08 -2.99
CA ASP A 22 -18.91 -4.09 -3.48
C ASP A 22 -19.01 -4.08 -5.00
N ASP A 23 -17.88 -4.11 -5.72
CA ASP A 23 -17.84 -4.05 -7.18
C ASP A 23 -17.81 -5.47 -7.76
N LYS A 24 -18.73 -5.76 -8.67
CA LYS A 24 -18.83 -7.07 -9.32
C LYS A 24 -17.61 -7.39 -10.18
N ASP A 25 -16.91 -6.35 -10.66
CA ASP A 25 -15.73 -6.51 -11.51
C ASP A 25 -14.43 -6.51 -10.71
N LYS A 26 -14.52 -6.64 -9.40
CA LYS A 26 -13.39 -6.64 -8.47
C LYS A 26 -12.25 -7.56 -8.88
N ALA A 27 -12.58 -8.78 -9.32
CA ALA A 27 -11.57 -9.77 -9.69
C ALA A 27 -10.77 -9.41 -10.94
N GLU A 28 -11.33 -8.56 -11.80
CA GLU A 28 -10.70 -8.15 -13.06
C GLU A 28 -9.91 -6.85 -12.95
N ARG A 29 -10.09 -6.13 -11.83
CA ARG A 29 -9.42 -4.84 -11.64
C ARG A 29 -8.02 -5.00 -11.09
N VAL A 30 -7.09 -4.29 -11.72
CA VAL A 30 -5.71 -4.19 -11.24
C VAL A 30 -5.59 -2.92 -10.42
N THR A 31 -5.09 -3.02 -9.19
CA THR A 31 -4.89 -1.84 -8.33
C THR A 31 -3.82 -0.93 -8.90
N ASN A 32 -3.82 0.33 -8.49
CA ASN A 32 -2.77 1.27 -8.88
C ASN A 32 -1.39 0.82 -8.37
N ALA A 33 -1.34 0.23 -7.19
CA ALA A 33 -0.09 -0.30 -6.65
C ALA A 33 0.51 -1.35 -7.59
N ARG A 34 -0.31 -2.24 -8.13
CA ARG A 34 0.15 -3.26 -9.08
C ARG A 34 0.44 -2.69 -10.45
N ARG A 35 -0.36 -1.73 -10.89
CA ARG A 35 -0.16 -1.06 -12.18
C ARG A 35 1.17 -0.33 -12.23
N TYR A 36 1.57 0.30 -11.14
CA TYR A 36 2.81 1.07 -11.06
C TYR A 36 3.98 0.26 -10.49
N TRP A 37 3.85 -1.06 -10.40
CA TRP A 37 4.85 -1.94 -9.82
C TRP A 37 6.26 -1.70 -10.37
N ASN A 38 6.39 -1.73 -11.71
CA ASN A 38 7.69 -1.54 -12.35
C ASN A 38 8.24 -0.14 -12.15
N ALA A 39 7.38 0.87 -12.26
CA ALA A 39 7.79 2.25 -12.05
C ALA A 39 8.25 2.46 -10.59
N PHE A 40 7.55 1.84 -9.65
CA PHE A 40 7.88 1.93 -8.22
C PHE A 40 9.26 1.32 -7.94
N SER A 41 9.58 0.20 -8.56
CA SER A 41 10.87 -0.44 -8.36
C SER A 41 12.03 0.41 -8.89
N LYS A 42 11.80 1.20 -9.93
CA LYS A 42 12.81 2.04 -10.55
C LYS A 42 12.95 3.41 -9.88
N ARG A 43 11.84 4.01 -9.48
CA ARG A 43 11.78 5.33 -8.84
C ARG A 43 10.75 5.33 -7.72
N PRO A 44 11.10 4.78 -6.56
CA PRO A 44 10.13 4.56 -5.49
C PRO A 44 9.51 5.83 -4.92
N ALA A 45 10.29 6.88 -4.68
CA ALA A 45 9.75 8.10 -4.06
C ALA A 45 8.74 8.81 -4.97
N MET A 46 9.11 9.00 -6.24
CA MET A 46 8.24 9.67 -7.20
C MET A 46 6.98 8.85 -7.45
N THR A 47 7.12 7.55 -7.61
CA THR A 47 6.00 6.66 -7.89
C THR A 47 5.08 6.54 -6.69
N TRP A 48 5.63 6.45 -5.48
CA TRP A 48 4.83 6.42 -4.26
C TRP A 48 3.96 7.67 -4.12
N GLN A 49 4.52 8.83 -4.40
CA GLN A 49 3.75 10.07 -4.34
C GLN A 49 2.51 10.00 -5.24
N ARG A 50 2.68 9.48 -6.44
CA ARG A 50 1.57 9.30 -7.38
C ARG A 50 0.55 8.27 -6.89
N ILE A 51 1.02 7.14 -6.36
CA ILE A 51 0.15 6.11 -5.81
C ILE A 51 -0.66 6.67 -4.65
N GLU A 52 -0.02 7.39 -3.74
CA GLU A 52 -0.67 7.99 -2.57
C GLU A 52 -1.78 8.98 -2.99
N GLU A 53 -1.51 9.82 -3.98
CA GLU A 53 -2.50 10.76 -4.49
C GLU A 53 -3.71 10.03 -5.07
N GLN A 54 -3.48 8.96 -5.82
CA GLN A 54 -4.56 8.19 -6.42
C GLN A 54 -5.31 7.32 -5.42
N LEU A 55 -4.72 7.06 -4.26
CA LEU A 55 -5.35 6.28 -3.21
C LEU A 55 -6.43 7.06 -2.46
N ILE A 56 -6.32 8.38 -2.39
CA ILE A 56 -7.26 9.22 -1.63
C ILE A 56 -8.73 8.95 -1.97
N PRO A 57 -9.14 8.91 -3.26
CA PRO A 57 -10.54 8.62 -3.59
C PRO A 57 -11.00 7.26 -3.07
N TYR A 58 -10.12 6.27 -3.06
CA TYR A 58 -10.47 4.93 -2.58
C TYR A 58 -10.60 4.90 -1.06
N LEU A 59 -9.72 5.60 -0.35
CA LEU A 59 -9.86 5.73 1.10
C LEU A 59 -11.19 6.38 1.48
N ASN A 60 -11.63 7.34 0.67
CA ASN A 60 -12.91 8.03 0.92
C ASN A 60 -14.11 7.12 0.63
N LYS A 61 -13.94 6.08 -0.17
CA LYS A 61 -15.00 5.10 -0.47
C LYS A 61 -15.11 4.01 0.60
N LEU A 62 -14.11 3.86 1.44
CA LEU A 62 -14.15 2.83 2.48
C LEU A 62 -15.31 3.09 3.45
N GLY A 63 -16.08 2.05 3.72
CA GLY A 63 -17.22 2.13 4.61
C GLY A 63 -16.80 2.35 6.04
N GLY A 64 -17.00 3.57 6.54
CA GLY A 64 -16.74 3.91 7.91
C GLY A 64 -15.36 4.51 8.14
N LYS A 65 -15.33 5.46 9.06
CA LYS A 65 -14.14 6.20 9.44
C LYS A 65 -13.02 5.28 9.96
N ASN A 66 -13.39 4.21 10.68
CA ASN A 66 -12.42 3.31 11.29
C ASN A 66 -11.54 2.60 10.26
N LYS A 67 -12.10 2.19 9.13
CA LYS A 67 -11.33 1.51 8.08
C LYS A 67 -10.33 2.46 7.44
N ARG A 68 -10.76 3.67 7.13
CA ARG A 68 -9.90 4.70 6.57
C ARG A 68 -8.76 5.04 7.53
N ASP A 69 -9.08 5.31 8.79
CA ASP A 69 -8.09 5.65 9.79
C ASP A 69 -7.07 4.53 9.99
N ARG A 70 -7.51 3.29 9.91
CA ARG A 70 -6.63 2.13 10.03
C ARG A 70 -5.58 2.11 8.93
N TYR A 71 -5.99 2.29 7.68
CA TYR A 71 -5.04 2.31 6.57
C TYR A 71 -4.12 3.52 6.60
N GLU A 72 -4.64 4.69 6.96
CA GLU A 72 -3.84 5.89 7.12
C GLU A 72 -2.78 5.70 8.22
N LYS A 73 -3.16 5.07 9.32
CA LYS A 73 -2.23 4.78 10.40
C LYS A 73 -1.14 3.81 9.96
N MET A 74 -1.50 2.77 9.22
CA MET A 74 -0.52 1.83 8.69
C MET A 74 0.52 2.53 7.81
N ILE A 75 0.06 3.42 6.94
CA ILE A 75 0.94 4.20 6.07
C ILE A 75 1.88 5.08 6.91
N GLN A 76 1.35 5.78 7.89
CA GLN A 76 2.15 6.66 8.75
C GLN A 76 3.17 5.87 9.57
N ASP A 77 2.78 4.71 10.09
CA ASP A 77 3.69 3.85 10.86
C ASP A 77 4.87 3.39 10.01
N ILE A 78 4.61 3.01 8.76
CA ILE A 78 5.67 2.59 7.85
C ILE A 78 6.54 3.78 7.45
N LYS A 79 5.94 4.92 7.12
CA LYS A 79 6.68 6.15 6.80
C LYS A 79 7.60 6.57 7.94
N GLY A 80 7.15 6.40 9.17
CA GLY A 80 7.94 6.74 10.35
C GLY A 80 9.21 5.93 10.51
N LYS A 81 9.33 4.81 9.81
CA LYS A 81 10.53 3.97 9.82
C LYS A 81 11.58 4.41 8.80
N PHE A 82 11.22 5.33 7.92
CA PHE A 82 12.16 5.93 6.96
C PHE A 82 12.78 7.18 7.55
N THR A 83 14.05 7.43 7.24
CA THR A 83 14.59 8.78 7.40
C THR A 83 14.02 9.65 6.27
N PRO A 84 13.99 10.99 6.42
CA PRO A 84 13.54 11.85 5.33
C PRO A 84 14.30 11.61 4.02
N GLU A 85 15.59 11.35 4.13
CA GLU A 85 16.45 11.10 2.97
C GLU A 85 16.10 9.77 2.30
N GLU A 86 15.88 8.72 3.09
CA GLU A 86 15.48 7.42 2.56
C GLU A 86 14.12 7.50 1.85
N PHE A 87 13.17 8.20 2.46
CA PHE A 87 11.82 8.34 1.90
C PHE A 87 11.83 9.13 0.59
N ALA A 88 12.69 10.13 0.48
CA ALA A 88 12.81 10.96 -0.73
C ALA A 88 13.68 10.33 -1.81
N SER A 89 14.29 9.17 -1.55
CA SER A 89 15.22 8.54 -2.49
C SER A 89 14.49 7.89 -3.66
N ASP A 90 14.96 8.17 -4.88
CA ASP A 90 14.52 7.50 -6.11
C ASP A 90 15.50 6.44 -6.59
N LYS A 91 16.36 5.96 -5.69
CA LYS A 91 17.26 4.86 -6.01
C LYS A 91 16.46 3.59 -6.28
N ALA A 92 16.78 2.89 -7.37
CA ALA A 92 16.09 1.66 -7.74
C ALA A 92 16.11 0.64 -6.58
N LEU A 93 14.98 -0.04 -6.38
CA LEU A 93 14.83 -0.99 -5.29
C LEU A 93 15.45 -2.33 -5.59
N GLU A 94 16.06 -2.93 -4.58
CA GLU A 94 16.51 -4.31 -4.64
C GLU A 94 15.31 -5.26 -4.50
N PRO A 95 15.46 -6.55 -4.86
CA PRO A 95 14.36 -7.52 -4.77
C PRO A 95 13.71 -7.65 -3.39
N LEU A 96 14.33 -7.15 -2.33
CA LEU A 96 13.78 -7.18 -0.98
C LEU A 96 12.42 -6.50 -0.84
N TYR A 97 12.07 -5.58 -1.77
CA TYR A 97 10.75 -4.95 -1.70
C TYR A 97 9.62 -5.96 -1.94
N LEU A 98 9.89 -7.02 -2.70
CA LEU A 98 8.92 -8.09 -2.91
C LEU A 98 8.62 -8.83 -1.62
N LEU A 99 9.65 -9.09 -0.79
CA LEU A 99 9.47 -9.72 0.50
C LEU A 99 8.62 -8.85 1.42
N GLY A 100 8.89 -7.53 1.43
CA GLY A 100 8.10 -6.60 2.22
C GLY A 100 6.64 -6.58 1.80
N PHE A 101 6.38 -6.58 0.50
CA PHE A 101 5.02 -6.61 -0.03
C PHE A 101 4.28 -7.86 0.42
N HIS A 102 4.86 -9.03 0.21
CA HIS A 102 4.21 -10.29 0.55
C HIS A 102 4.03 -10.45 2.05
N HIS A 103 5.05 -10.12 2.82
CA HIS A 103 5.00 -10.21 4.28
C HIS A 103 3.89 -9.35 4.86
N TYR A 104 3.84 -8.08 4.45
CA TYR A 104 2.86 -7.15 4.99
C TYR A 104 1.44 -7.44 4.51
N THR A 105 1.29 -7.94 3.29
CA THR A 105 -0.01 -8.39 2.79
C THR A 105 -0.57 -9.50 3.68
N THR A 106 0.28 -10.45 4.06
CA THR A 106 -0.09 -11.52 4.97
C THR A 106 -0.50 -10.98 6.34
N GLU A 107 0.26 -10.03 6.88
CA GLU A 107 -0.07 -9.41 8.17
C GLU A 107 -1.41 -8.68 8.14
N ILE A 108 -1.67 -7.92 7.10
CA ILE A 108 -2.94 -7.21 6.94
C ILE A 108 -4.10 -8.20 6.92
N PHE A 109 -3.97 -9.26 6.14
CA PHE A 109 -5.00 -10.28 6.01
C PHE A 109 -5.26 -10.98 7.35
N THR A 110 -4.21 -11.31 8.08
CA THR A 110 -4.31 -11.96 9.39
C THR A 110 -5.00 -11.05 10.41
N SER A 111 -4.64 -9.78 10.43
CA SER A 111 -5.25 -8.79 11.32
C SER A 111 -6.74 -8.61 11.05
N LYS A 112 -7.13 -8.57 9.78
CA LYS A 112 -8.54 -8.48 9.39
C LYS A 112 -9.33 -9.69 9.89
N LYS A 113 -8.76 -10.87 9.72
CA LYS A 113 -9.40 -12.12 10.13
C LYS A 113 -9.64 -12.14 11.64
N LYS A 114 -8.67 -11.64 12.42
CA LYS A 114 -8.81 -11.54 13.88
C LYS A 114 -9.90 -10.55 14.29
N GLU A 115 -10.05 -9.46 13.56
CA GLU A 115 -11.07 -8.47 13.86
C GLU A 115 -12.48 -8.95 13.52
N GLU A 116 -12.62 -9.83 12.54
CA GLU A 116 -13.90 -10.39 12.13
C GLU A 116 -14.41 -11.45 13.12
N ASN A 117 -13.53 -11.98 13.95
CA ASN A 117 -13.88 -12.94 14.98
C ASN A 117 -14.18 -12.26 16.31
#